data_417e7265db8f8471f26a69f4e84681e1
#
_entry.id   417e7265db8f8471f26a69f4e84681e1
#
_cell.length_a   1.000
_cell.length_b   1.000
_cell.length_c   1.000
_cell.angle_alpha   90.00
_cell.angle_beta   90.00
_cell.angle_gamma   90.00
#
_symmetry.space_group_name_H-M   'P 1'
#
loop_
_entity.id
_entity.type
_entity.pdbx_description
1 polymer ?
#
loop_
_entity_poly.entity_id
_entity_poly.type
_entity_poly.pdbx_seq_one_letter_code
_entity_poly.pdbx_strand_id
1 'polypeptide(L)'
;MDRNGCNYEIEKKAGQITFSLEDKYNKLTSSCPTHFFITINRRGISVCGVLATYIPEDYRLTVSQLLLLLNKDLKEETESNDEIMFDIDVREGVVGIRCMHAFSMWRCPNELDVAAIISLPICLMDGCGEGILAVANGEKTVEEAYEDIANADFSSVGVGLLKNIEATNF
;
A
#
# COMPACT_ATOMS: atom_id res chain seq x y z
N MET A 1 12.85 0.28 18.07
CA MET A 1 11.80 -0.74 17.84
C MET A 1 10.58 -0.29 18.61
N ASP A 2 9.46 -0.19 17.95
CA ASP A 2 8.20 0.01 18.64
C ASP A 2 7.74 -1.31 19.31
N ARG A 3 6.61 -1.26 20.06
CA ARG A 3 6.04 -2.44 20.73
C ARG A 3 5.61 -3.55 19.75
N ASN A 4 5.48 -3.25 18.47
CA ASN A 4 5.05 -4.16 17.41
C ASN A 4 6.23 -4.78 16.64
N GLY A 5 7.46 -4.37 16.93
CA GLY A 5 8.67 -4.91 16.33
C GLY A 5 8.93 -4.44 14.88
N CYS A 6 8.26 -3.38 14.45
CA CYS A 6 8.57 -2.72 13.18
C CYS A 6 9.76 -1.80 13.36
N ASN A 7 10.68 -1.80 12.40
CA ASN A 7 11.73 -0.81 12.33
C ASN A 7 11.19 0.42 11.61
N TYR A 8 11.36 1.59 12.21
CA TYR A 8 11.01 2.84 11.56
C TYR A 8 12.11 3.87 11.69
N GLU A 9 12.25 4.70 10.69
CA GLU A 9 13.11 5.88 10.69
C GLU A 9 12.25 7.12 10.49
N ILE A 10 12.62 8.21 11.13
CA ILE A 10 11.93 9.49 10.99
C ILE A 10 12.90 10.53 10.45
N GLU A 11 12.61 11.05 9.26
CA GLU A 11 13.30 12.19 8.67
C GLU A 11 12.41 13.44 8.76
N LYS A 12 12.96 14.53 9.34
CA LYS A 12 12.28 15.82 9.42
C LYS A 12 12.99 16.82 8.52
N LYS A 13 12.27 17.28 7.49
CA LYS A 13 12.65 18.42 6.65
C LYS A 13 11.71 19.58 6.92
N ALA A 14 12.06 20.80 6.54
CA ALA A 14 11.25 22.01 6.77
C ALA A 14 9.79 21.81 6.24
N GLY A 15 8.83 21.65 7.15
CA GLY A 15 7.41 21.48 6.85
C GLY A 15 6.99 20.09 6.38
N GLN A 16 7.86 19.07 6.51
CA GLN A 16 7.60 17.70 6.11
C GLN A 16 8.18 16.73 7.14
N ILE A 17 7.44 15.66 7.41
CA ILE A 17 7.88 14.51 8.21
C ILE A 17 7.71 13.27 7.34
N THR A 18 8.76 12.48 7.20
CA THR A 18 8.71 11.20 6.49
C THR A 18 9.03 10.07 7.48
N PHE A 19 8.17 9.06 7.47
CA PHE A 19 8.38 7.82 8.19
C PHE A 19 8.71 6.73 7.16
N SER A 20 9.75 5.97 7.40
CA SER A 20 10.09 4.76 6.66
C SER A 20 9.83 3.56 7.55
N LEU A 21 9.03 2.62 7.06
CA LEU A 21 8.67 1.38 7.74
C LEU A 21 9.14 0.21 6.89
N GLU A 22 9.93 -0.67 7.47
CA GLU A 22 10.40 -1.89 6.83
C GLU A 22 9.69 -3.09 7.45
N ASP A 23 8.86 -3.77 6.69
CA ASP A 23 8.13 -4.96 7.12
C ASP A 23 8.92 -6.24 6.84
N LYS A 24 10.07 -6.39 7.52
CA LYS A 24 10.96 -7.57 7.37
C LYS A 24 10.32 -8.89 7.79
N TYR A 25 9.27 -8.83 8.60
CA TYR A 25 8.69 -10.00 9.23
C TYR A 25 7.25 -10.24 8.80
N ASN A 26 6.81 -9.61 7.72
CA ASN A 26 5.43 -9.70 7.20
C ASN A 26 4.38 -9.49 8.31
N LYS A 27 4.60 -8.47 9.16
CA LYS A 27 3.69 -8.15 10.26
C LYS A 27 2.58 -7.19 9.85
N LEU A 28 2.86 -6.36 8.84
CA LEU A 28 1.91 -5.43 8.25
C LEU A 28 1.26 -6.05 7.02
N THR A 29 2.06 -6.79 6.22
CA THR A 29 1.60 -7.54 5.06
C THR A 29 1.92 -9.02 5.29
N SER A 30 0.93 -9.89 5.23
CA SER A 30 1.13 -11.33 5.44
C SER A 30 1.69 -12.05 4.22
N SER A 31 1.47 -11.47 3.03
CA SER A 31 1.72 -12.11 1.75
C SER A 31 3.08 -11.75 1.12
N CYS A 32 3.57 -10.53 1.34
CA CYS A 32 4.80 -10.08 0.68
C CYS A 32 5.58 -9.04 1.49
N PRO A 33 6.93 -9.11 1.49
CA PRO A 33 7.76 -8.09 2.10
C PRO A 33 7.55 -6.75 1.40
N THR A 34 7.26 -5.70 2.18
CA THR A 34 6.97 -4.37 1.64
C THR A 34 7.66 -3.29 2.47
N HIS A 35 8.20 -2.28 1.81
CA HIS A 35 8.71 -1.08 2.46
C HIS A 35 7.69 0.04 2.32
N PHE A 36 7.31 0.68 3.41
CA PHE A 36 6.37 1.80 3.41
C PHE A 36 7.07 3.11 3.74
N PHE A 37 6.74 4.14 2.98
CA PHE A 37 7.17 5.52 3.17
C PHE A 37 5.93 6.39 3.40
N ILE A 38 5.81 6.97 4.58
CA ILE A 38 4.69 7.83 4.96
C ILE A 38 5.21 9.25 5.07
N THR A 39 4.70 10.14 4.24
CA THR A 39 5.08 11.54 4.23
C THR A 39 3.90 12.41 4.63
N ILE A 40 4.07 13.21 5.67
CA ILE A 40 3.08 14.15 6.15
C ILE A 40 3.61 15.57 5.94
N ASN A 41 2.83 16.41 5.30
CA ASN A 41 3.12 17.82 5.11
C ASN A 41 1.85 18.67 5.27
N ARG A 42 1.95 20.00 5.07
CA ARG A 42 0.80 20.91 5.22
C ARG A 42 -0.32 20.68 4.20
N ARG A 43 -0.07 19.96 3.10
CA ARG A 43 -1.04 19.74 2.02
C ARG A 43 -1.76 18.41 2.13
N GLY A 44 -1.17 17.45 2.85
CA GLY A 44 -1.75 16.11 2.95
C GLY A 44 -0.81 15.07 3.53
N ILE A 45 -1.26 13.83 3.41
CA ILE A 45 -0.50 12.62 3.70
C ILE A 45 -0.30 11.88 2.38
N SER A 46 0.91 11.40 2.18
CA SER A 46 1.24 10.47 1.09
C SER A 46 1.81 9.20 1.71
N VAL A 47 1.28 8.08 1.32
CA VAL A 47 1.79 6.75 1.67
C VAL A 47 2.24 6.07 0.40
N CYS A 48 3.47 5.58 0.38
CA CYS A 48 4.02 4.80 -0.71
C CYS A 48 4.49 3.45 -0.15
N GLY A 49 3.92 2.37 -0.63
CA GLY A 49 4.37 1.01 -0.36
C GLY A 49 5.16 0.49 -1.57
N VAL A 50 6.30 -0.15 -1.34
CA VAL A 50 7.15 -0.71 -2.40
C VAL A 50 7.44 -2.16 -2.08
N LEU A 51 7.15 -3.06 -3.04
CA LEU A 51 7.54 -4.47 -2.91
C LEU A 51 9.06 -4.58 -2.79
N ALA A 52 9.52 -5.37 -1.82
CA ALA A 52 10.96 -5.64 -1.64
C ALA A 52 11.52 -6.63 -2.68
N THR A 53 10.70 -7.08 -3.61
CA THR A 53 11.06 -8.03 -4.67
C THR A 53 11.02 -7.32 -6.03
N TYR A 54 12.08 -7.48 -6.81
CA TYR A 54 12.14 -6.97 -8.18
C TYR A 54 11.43 -7.90 -9.15
N ILE A 55 10.65 -7.32 -10.07
CA ILE A 55 9.98 -8.07 -11.13
C ILE A 55 10.97 -8.36 -12.24
N PRO A 56 11.14 -9.65 -12.66
CA PRO A 56 12.01 -10.02 -13.77
C PRO A 56 11.60 -9.30 -15.06
N GLU A 57 12.57 -8.97 -15.92
CA GLU A 57 12.34 -8.15 -17.12
C GLU A 57 11.27 -8.75 -18.03
N ASP A 58 11.28 -10.06 -18.22
CA ASP A 58 10.35 -10.80 -19.08
C ASP A 58 8.88 -10.66 -18.62
N TYR A 59 8.64 -10.38 -17.34
CA TYR A 59 7.30 -10.30 -16.75
C TYR A 59 6.82 -8.87 -16.45
N ARG A 60 7.67 -7.84 -16.62
CA ARG A 60 7.34 -6.46 -16.28
C ARG A 60 6.13 -5.94 -17.05
N LEU A 61 6.03 -6.27 -18.33
CA LEU A 61 4.89 -5.88 -19.15
C LEU A 61 3.61 -6.59 -18.71
N THR A 62 3.69 -7.88 -18.42
CA THR A 62 2.56 -8.69 -17.94
C THR A 62 2.06 -8.20 -16.59
N VAL A 63 2.98 -7.90 -15.66
CA VAL A 63 2.62 -7.28 -14.38
C VAL A 63 1.98 -5.90 -14.59
N SER A 64 2.51 -5.09 -15.52
CA SER A 64 1.89 -3.78 -15.85
C SER A 64 0.44 -3.90 -16.28
N GLN A 65 0.08 -4.95 -17.03
CA GLN A 65 -1.30 -5.20 -17.44
C GLN A 65 -2.21 -5.51 -16.24
N LEU A 66 -1.74 -6.34 -15.29
CA LEU A 66 -2.47 -6.59 -14.05
C LEU A 66 -2.69 -5.30 -13.25
N LEU A 67 -1.64 -4.47 -13.08
CA LEU A 67 -1.75 -3.21 -12.33
C LEU A 67 -2.73 -2.23 -13.00
N LEU A 68 -2.85 -2.22 -14.33
CA LEU A 68 -3.84 -1.41 -15.03
C LEU A 68 -5.27 -1.83 -14.72
N LEU A 69 -5.54 -3.14 -14.63
CA LEU A 69 -6.85 -3.66 -14.22
C LEU A 69 -7.19 -3.27 -12.79
N LEU A 70 -6.26 -3.49 -11.85
CA LEU A 70 -6.42 -3.11 -10.44
C LEU A 70 -6.67 -1.60 -10.27
N ASN A 71 -5.93 -0.77 -10.99
CA ASN A 71 -6.10 0.68 -10.94
C ASN A 71 -7.45 1.15 -11.50
N LYS A 72 -8.01 0.41 -12.48
CA LYS A 72 -9.35 0.72 -13.00
C LYS A 72 -10.39 0.52 -11.91
N ASP A 73 -10.35 -0.60 -11.18
CA ASP A 73 -11.31 -0.90 -10.13
C ASP A 73 -11.16 0.07 -8.95
N LEU A 74 -9.92 0.33 -8.51
CA LEU A 74 -9.65 1.33 -7.47
C LEU A 74 -10.25 2.70 -7.80
N LYS A 75 -10.19 3.10 -9.08
CA LYS A 75 -10.75 4.39 -9.51
C LYS A 75 -12.27 4.39 -9.53
N GLU A 76 -12.92 3.26 -9.81
CA GLU A 76 -14.38 3.13 -9.80
C GLU A 76 -14.94 3.11 -8.37
N GLU A 77 -14.18 2.58 -7.41
CA GLU A 77 -14.60 2.45 -6.01
C GLU A 77 -14.29 3.69 -5.15
N THR A 78 -13.31 4.51 -5.55
CA THR A 78 -12.93 5.71 -4.80
C THR A 78 -13.78 6.91 -5.22
N GLU A 79 -14.82 7.23 -4.43
CA GLU A 79 -15.59 8.49 -4.55
C GLU A 79 -14.85 9.70 -3.94
N SER A 80 -13.67 9.51 -3.38
CA SER A 80 -12.97 10.49 -2.56
C SER A 80 -11.91 11.29 -3.34
N ASN A 81 -11.47 12.40 -2.74
CA ASN A 81 -10.31 13.18 -3.20
C ASN A 81 -8.97 12.42 -3.02
N ASP A 82 -9.04 11.13 -2.79
CA ASP A 82 -7.88 10.28 -2.58
C ASP A 82 -7.42 9.73 -3.93
N GLU A 83 -6.16 9.92 -4.22
CA GLU A 83 -5.51 9.32 -5.37
C GLU A 83 -4.79 8.04 -4.92
N ILE A 84 -5.31 6.89 -5.34
CA ILE A 84 -4.74 5.58 -5.05
C ILE A 84 -4.38 4.92 -6.36
N MET A 85 -3.15 4.46 -6.48
CA MET A 85 -2.70 3.77 -7.68
C MET A 85 -1.53 2.82 -7.41
N PHE A 86 -1.56 1.69 -8.09
CA PHE A 86 -0.37 0.86 -8.28
C PHE A 86 0.47 1.40 -9.43
N ASP A 87 1.78 1.27 -9.31
CA ASP A 87 2.74 1.68 -10.33
C ASP A 87 3.88 0.67 -10.43
N ILE A 88 4.54 0.65 -11.59
CA ILE A 88 5.74 -0.16 -11.82
C ILE A 88 6.78 0.68 -12.55
N ASP A 89 7.97 0.75 -11.98
CA ASP A 89 9.14 1.17 -12.76
C ASP A 89 9.58 0.03 -13.67
N VAL A 90 9.20 0.11 -14.95
CA VAL A 90 9.51 -0.94 -15.93
C VAL A 90 11.00 -1.07 -16.24
N ARG A 91 11.84 -0.08 -15.87
CA ARG A 91 13.29 -0.16 -16.06
C ARG A 91 13.93 -0.96 -14.93
N GLU A 92 13.53 -0.68 -13.70
CA GLU A 92 14.08 -1.31 -12.51
C GLU A 92 13.28 -2.56 -12.07
N GLY A 93 12.04 -2.71 -12.53
CA GLY A 93 11.16 -3.81 -12.10
C GLY A 93 10.63 -3.63 -10.68
N VAL A 94 10.52 -2.40 -10.21
CA VAL A 94 10.01 -2.07 -8.87
C VAL A 94 8.53 -1.81 -8.95
N VAL A 95 7.74 -2.58 -8.19
CA VAL A 95 6.29 -2.36 -8.04
C VAL A 95 6.02 -1.63 -6.75
N GLY A 96 5.14 -0.64 -6.81
CA GLY A 96 4.67 0.11 -5.65
C GLY A 96 3.20 0.43 -5.69
N ILE A 97 2.66 0.81 -4.54
CA ILE A 97 1.36 1.46 -4.40
C ILE A 97 1.57 2.86 -3.86
N ARG A 98 0.84 3.83 -4.41
CA ARG A 98 0.81 5.21 -3.92
C ARG A 98 -0.60 5.57 -3.51
N CYS A 99 -0.73 6.10 -2.30
CA CYS A 99 -1.95 6.69 -1.81
C CYS A 99 -1.66 8.14 -1.40
N MET A 100 -2.44 9.08 -1.92
CA MET A 100 -2.34 10.50 -1.57
C MET A 100 -3.68 11.00 -1.08
N HIS A 101 -3.70 11.56 0.12
CA HIS A 101 -4.86 12.22 0.69
C HIS A 101 -4.57 13.70 0.89
N ALA A 102 -5.33 14.56 0.21
CA ALA A 102 -5.21 16.00 0.33
C ALA A 102 -6.02 16.51 1.54
N PHE A 103 -5.39 17.29 2.42
CA PHE A 103 -6.10 17.93 3.51
C PHE A 103 -7.03 19.02 2.99
N SER A 104 -8.26 19.00 3.45
CA SER A 104 -9.17 20.13 3.27
C SER A 104 -8.67 21.33 4.08
N MET A 105 -8.77 22.55 3.52
CA MET A 105 -8.45 23.79 4.24
C MET A 105 -9.31 24.00 5.50
N TRP A 106 -10.44 23.30 5.62
CA TRP A 106 -11.45 23.50 6.64
C TRP A 106 -11.54 22.38 7.68
N ARG A 107 -10.87 21.26 7.46
CA ARG A 107 -10.92 20.08 8.33
C ARG A 107 -9.53 19.48 8.51
N CYS A 108 -9.00 19.56 9.72
CA CYS A 108 -7.85 18.74 10.10
C CYS A 108 -8.31 17.27 10.24
N PRO A 109 -7.59 16.30 9.67
CA PRO A 109 -7.89 14.90 9.88
C PRO A 109 -7.75 14.55 11.36
N ASN A 110 -8.66 13.73 11.87
CA ASN A 110 -8.54 13.15 13.20
C ASN A 110 -7.66 11.89 13.14
N GLU A 111 -7.41 11.27 14.28
CA GLU A 111 -6.54 10.09 14.39
C GLU A 111 -7.06 8.90 13.56
N LEU A 112 -8.39 8.72 13.50
CA LEU A 112 -9.02 7.65 12.70
C LEU A 112 -8.88 7.91 11.21
N ASP A 113 -9.05 9.16 10.76
CA ASP A 113 -8.82 9.54 9.36
C ASP A 113 -7.37 9.23 8.95
N VAL A 114 -6.40 9.60 9.80
CA VAL A 114 -4.97 9.34 9.56
C VAL A 114 -4.68 7.84 9.54
N ALA A 115 -5.25 7.09 10.48
CA ALA A 115 -5.09 5.65 10.55
C ALA A 115 -5.66 4.95 9.29
N ALA A 116 -6.84 5.36 8.84
CA ALA A 116 -7.47 4.83 7.62
C ALA A 116 -6.60 5.09 6.37
N ILE A 117 -6.09 6.33 6.22
CA ILE A 117 -5.22 6.71 5.09
C ILE A 117 -3.94 5.86 5.06
N ILE A 118 -3.35 5.58 6.22
CA ILE A 118 -2.12 4.79 6.31
C ILE A 118 -2.40 3.30 6.11
N SER A 119 -3.51 2.78 6.64
CA SER A 119 -3.84 1.36 6.56
C SER A 119 -4.24 0.91 5.17
N LEU A 120 -4.88 1.77 4.37
CA LEU A 120 -5.41 1.41 3.06
C LEU A 120 -4.34 0.86 2.09
N PRO A 121 -3.21 1.55 1.82
CA PRO A 121 -2.18 0.98 0.95
C PRO A 121 -1.51 -0.27 1.53
N ILE A 122 -1.48 -0.42 2.85
CA ILE A 122 -0.98 -1.64 3.51
C ILE A 122 -1.93 -2.81 3.19
N CYS A 123 -3.23 -2.61 3.38
CA CYS A 123 -4.24 -3.63 3.08
C CYS A 123 -4.26 -4.01 1.60
N LEU A 124 -4.17 -3.02 0.70
CA LEU A 124 -4.14 -3.27 -0.74
C LEU A 124 -2.86 -4.03 -1.14
N MET A 125 -1.72 -3.69 -0.56
CA MET A 125 -0.48 -4.40 -0.84
C MET A 125 -0.52 -5.84 -0.28
N ASP A 126 -1.12 -6.06 0.87
CA ASP A 126 -1.31 -7.39 1.44
C ASP A 126 -2.25 -8.25 0.58
N GLY A 127 -3.37 -7.68 0.13
CA GLY A 127 -4.34 -8.42 -0.68
C GLY A 127 -3.92 -8.66 -2.14
N CYS A 128 -3.18 -7.73 -2.74
CA CYS A 128 -2.79 -7.83 -4.15
C CYS A 128 -1.38 -8.40 -4.35
N GLY A 129 -0.51 -8.30 -3.34
CA GLY A 129 0.92 -8.59 -3.48
C GLY A 129 1.21 -10.01 -3.91
N GLU A 130 0.52 -11.00 -3.36
CA GLU A 130 0.68 -12.41 -3.74
C GLU A 130 0.31 -12.65 -5.21
N GLY A 131 -0.82 -12.07 -5.67
CA GLY A 131 -1.24 -12.16 -7.07
C GLY A 131 -0.23 -11.49 -8.01
N ILE A 132 0.31 -10.32 -7.63
CA ILE A 132 1.34 -9.62 -8.39
C ILE A 132 2.61 -10.48 -8.51
N LEU A 133 3.04 -11.10 -7.41
CA LEU A 133 4.23 -11.96 -7.39
C LEU A 133 4.01 -13.25 -8.18
N ALA A 134 2.80 -13.85 -8.14
CA ALA A 134 2.48 -15.04 -8.92
C ALA A 134 2.56 -14.78 -10.43
N VAL A 135 2.10 -13.61 -10.89
CA VAL A 135 2.28 -13.20 -12.31
C VAL A 135 3.75 -12.93 -12.62
N ALA A 136 4.49 -12.30 -11.70
CA ALA A 136 5.90 -11.99 -11.86
C ALA A 136 6.79 -13.25 -11.96
N ASN A 137 6.35 -14.35 -11.35
CA ASN A 137 7.02 -15.65 -11.39
C ASN A 137 6.53 -16.54 -12.54
N GLY A 138 5.53 -16.10 -13.32
CA GLY A 138 4.91 -16.91 -14.37
C GLY A 138 4.05 -18.07 -13.84
N GLU A 139 3.62 -18.01 -12.59
CA GLU A 139 2.79 -19.02 -11.93
C GLU A 139 1.30 -18.88 -12.29
N LYS A 140 0.87 -17.64 -12.60
CA LYS A 140 -0.49 -17.29 -13.00
C LYS A 140 -0.49 -16.37 -14.20
N THR A 141 -1.57 -16.44 -14.99
CA THR A 141 -1.90 -15.42 -15.99
C THR A 141 -2.43 -14.16 -15.32
N VAL A 142 -2.53 -13.08 -16.07
CA VAL A 142 -3.11 -11.81 -15.59
C VAL A 142 -4.57 -12.01 -15.17
N GLU A 143 -5.33 -12.74 -15.97
CA GLU A 143 -6.75 -13.02 -15.74
C GLU A 143 -6.96 -13.83 -14.47
N GLU A 144 -6.19 -14.92 -14.28
CA GLU A 144 -6.28 -15.76 -13.08
C GLU A 144 -5.91 -14.97 -11.81
N ALA A 145 -4.84 -14.20 -11.83
CA ALA A 145 -4.42 -13.39 -10.70
C ALA A 145 -5.45 -12.29 -10.38
N TYR A 146 -6.01 -11.64 -11.41
CA TYR A 146 -7.02 -10.62 -11.25
C TYR A 146 -8.32 -11.18 -10.66
N GLU A 147 -8.81 -12.35 -11.14
CA GLU A 147 -9.99 -13.03 -10.59
C GLU A 147 -9.78 -13.42 -9.11
N ASP A 148 -8.61 -13.94 -8.77
CA ASP A 148 -8.28 -14.29 -7.38
C ASP A 148 -8.28 -13.07 -6.47
N ILE A 149 -7.68 -11.95 -6.91
CA ILE A 149 -7.67 -10.69 -6.16
C ILE A 149 -9.10 -10.14 -6.03
N ALA A 150 -9.90 -10.13 -7.11
CA ALA A 150 -11.27 -9.62 -7.08
C ALA A 150 -12.20 -10.44 -6.17
N ASN A 151 -11.92 -11.73 -5.99
CA ASN A 151 -12.66 -12.63 -5.09
C ASN A 151 -12.11 -12.66 -3.66
N ALA A 152 -10.96 -12.01 -3.40
CA ALA A 152 -10.38 -11.97 -2.06
C ALA A 152 -11.23 -11.11 -1.12
N ASP A 153 -11.43 -11.61 0.10
CA ASP A 153 -12.15 -10.85 1.14
C ASP A 153 -11.20 -9.84 1.81
N PHE A 154 -11.16 -8.63 1.31
CA PHE A 154 -10.38 -7.52 1.89
C PHE A 154 -10.93 -7.02 3.23
N SER A 155 -12.15 -7.42 3.63
CA SER A 155 -12.78 -6.93 4.86
C SER A 155 -12.05 -7.37 6.13
N SER A 156 -11.36 -8.51 6.09
CA SER A 156 -10.63 -9.04 7.24
C SER A 156 -9.30 -8.31 7.53
N VAL A 157 -8.64 -7.79 6.52
CA VAL A 157 -7.32 -7.17 6.63
C VAL A 157 -7.43 -5.78 7.28
N GLY A 158 -8.35 -4.93 6.82
CA GLY A 158 -8.58 -3.59 7.38
C GLY A 158 -9.07 -3.59 8.83
N VAL A 159 -9.92 -4.56 9.21
CA VAL A 159 -10.47 -4.69 10.57
C VAL A 159 -9.38 -5.08 11.57
N GLY A 160 -8.40 -5.89 11.18
CA GLY A 160 -7.28 -6.28 12.05
C GLY A 160 -6.40 -5.09 12.44
N LEU A 161 -6.09 -4.21 11.48
CA LEU A 161 -5.29 -3.00 11.72
C LEU A 161 -6.03 -1.97 12.58
N LEU A 162 -7.31 -1.71 12.30
CA LEU A 162 -8.14 -0.80 13.09
C LEU A 162 -8.33 -1.29 14.53
N LYS A 163 -8.55 -2.59 14.77
CA LYS A 163 -8.64 -3.16 16.11
C LYS A 163 -7.34 -3.04 16.91
N ASN A 164 -6.19 -3.17 16.25
CA ASN A 164 -4.90 -2.98 16.91
C ASN A 164 -4.65 -1.51 17.27
N ILE A 165 -5.18 -0.56 16.50
CA ILE A 165 -5.12 0.88 16.81
C ILE A 165 -6.06 1.23 17.96
N GLU A 166 -7.27 0.66 18.01
CA GLU A 166 -8.21 0.84 19.13
C GLU A 166 -7.71 0.21 20.45
N ALA A 167 -7.01 -0.93 20.37
CA ALA A 167 -6.42 -1.60 21.55
C ALA A 167 -5.21 -0.85 22.14
N THR A 168 -4.65 0.11 21.42
CA THR A 168 -3.58 0.99 21.90
C THR A 168 -4.10 2.30 22.54
N ASN A 169 -5.34 2.32 23.04
CA ASN A 169 -5.84 3.45 23.81
C ASN A 169 -4.85 3.81 24.93
N PHE A 170 -4.37 5.03 24.85
CA PHE A 170 -3.49 5.75 25.78
C PHE A 170 -4.13 5.96 27.14
#